data_27e778ab00683c0201a874bd951ae9f1
#
_entry.id   27e778ab00683c0201a874bd951ae9f1
#
_cell.length_a   1.000
_cell.length_b   1.000
_cell.length_c   1.000
_cell.angle_alpha   90.00
_cell.angle_beta   90.00
_cell.angle_gamma   90.00
#
_symmetry.space_group_name_H-M   'P 1'
#
loop_
_entity.id
_entity.type
_entity.pdbx_description
1 polymer ?
#
loop_
_entity_poly.entity_id
_entity_poly.type
_entity_poly.pdbx_seq_one_letter_code
_entity_poly.pdbx_strand_id
1 'polypeptide(L)'
;MTGDSTRMTIWTGYFDSRTSRRSGRRVPRDASVPRPSLDQIAMAARSAGITKMRRDQDASHPLRPSSKEGRLIVSTDDALASTSSANKEAVLKVIGQRLKAMASENED
;
A
#
# COMPACT_ATOMS: atom_id res chain seq x y z
N MET A 1 -23.89 -7.19 7.53
CA MET A 1 -22.85 -6.46 6.92
C MET A 1 -21.62 -6.34 7.80
N THR A 2 -20.53 -6.70 7.26
CA THR A 2 -19.31 -6.60 8.01
C THR A 2 -18.81 -5.18 8.00
N GLY A 3 -18.15 -4.71 9.03
CA GLY A 3 -17.60 -3.38 9.07
C GLY A 3 -16.40 -3.18 8.14
N ASP A 4 -16.05 -4.20 7.38
CA ASP A 4 -14.81 -4.20 6.63
C ASP A 4 -14.84 -3.30 5.40
N SER A 5 -16.05 -2.96 4.91
CA SER A 5 -16.17 -2.04 3.78
C SER A 5 -15.74 -0.62 4.14
N THR A 6 -15.65 -0.28 5.44
CA THR A 6 -15.23 1.05 5.88
C THR A 6 -13.72 1.17 6.01
N ARG A 7 -13.00 0.06 5.95
CA ARG A 7 -11.54 0.04 6.09
C ARG A 7 -10.93 -0.80 5.00
N MET A 8 -9.74 -0.38 4.59
CA MET A 8 -9.01 -1.02 3.52
C MET A 8 -7.65 -1.46 4.08
N THR A 9 -7.28 -2.73 3.88
CA THR A 9 -5.98 -3.23 4.32
C THR A 9 -5.00 -3.18 3.17
N ILE A 10 -3.83 -2.59 3.42
CA ILE A 10 -2.79 -2.42 2.41
C ILE A 10 -1.53 -3.09 2.93
N TRP A 11 -1.09 -4.12 2.23
CA TRP A 11 0.11 -4.89 2.59
C TRP A 11 1.32 -4.36 1.87
N THR A 12 2.50 -4.43 2.51
CA THR A 12 3.74 -3.97 1.88
C THR A 12 4.03 -4.75 0.60
N GLY A 13 3.75 -6.04 0.59
CA GLY A 13 4.00 -6.88 -0.57
C GLY A 13 3.21 -6.49 -1.81
N TYR A 14 2.14 -5.72 -1.66
CA TYR A 14 1.37 -5.24 -2.81
C TYR A 14 2.22 -4.40 -3.74
N PHE A 15 3.26 -3.75 -3.22
CA PHE A 15 4.10 -2.79 -3.95
C PHE A 15 5.52 -3.30 -4.16
N ASP A 16 5.80 -4.56 -3.83
CA ASP A 16 7.16 -5.10 -3.91
C ASP A 16 7.43 -5.60 -5.32
N SER A 17 8.38 -4.97 -6.00
CA SER A 17 8.73 -5.32 -7.38
C SER A 17 9.34 -6.72 -7.51
N ARG A 18 9.84 -7.28 -6.39
CA ARG A 18 10.38 -8.64 -6.38
C ARG A 18 9.29 -9.70 -6.30
N THR A 19 8.06 -9.29 -5.98
CA THR A 19 6.92 -10.19 -5.83
C THR A 19 6.14 -10.21 -7.13
N SER A 20 5.79 -11.41 -7.62
CA SER A 20 4.94 -11.54 -8.79
C SER A 20 3.49 -11.23 -8.42
N ARG A 21 2.65 -11.02 -9.43
CA ARG A 21 1.22 -10.81 -9.17
C ARG A 21 0.61 -12.05 -8.53
N ARG A 22 1.05 -13.23 -8.93
CA ARG A 22 0.59 -14.48 -8.34
C ARG A 22 0.95 -14.56 -6.85
N SER A 23 2.09 -14.00 -6.46
CA SER A 23 2.56 -14.03 -5.08
C SER A 23 2.06 -12.86 -4.25
N GLY A 24 1.29 -11.95 -4.84
CA GLY A 24 0.63 -10.91 -4.07
C GLY A 24 0.83 -9.47 -4.50
N ARG A 25 1.64 -9.20 -5.53
CA ARG A 25 1.79 -7.82 -6.00
C ARG A 25 0.49 -7.35 -6.63
N ARG A 26 0.02 -6.18 -6.22
CA ARG A 26 -1.26 -5.63 -6.68
C ARG A 26 -1.13 -4.45 -7.63
N VAL A 27 0.10 -3.96 -7.87
CA VAL A 27 0.32 -2.82 -8.75
C VAL A 27 1.26 -3.22 -9.89
N PRO A 28 1.27 -2.47 -11.02
CA PRO A 28 2.23 -2.74 -12.10
C PRO A 28 3.67 -2.54 -11.61
N ARG A 29 4.62 -3.12 -12.32
CA ARG A 29 6.04 -2.99 -11.93
C ARG A 29 6.49 -1.53 -11.90
N ASP A 30 5.97 -0.69 -12.80
CA ASP A 30 6.37 0.71 -12.83
C ASP A 30 5.76 1.52 -11.68
N ALA A 31 4.89 0.93 -10.88
CA ALA A 31 4.36 1.53 -9.66
C ALA A 31 4.80 0.74 -8.43
N SER A 32 5.89 -0.04 -8.53
CA SER A 32 6.39 -0.86 -7.42
C SER A 32 7.86 -0.56 -7.17
N VAL A 33 8.35 -0.93 -5.99
CA VAL A 33 9.74 -0.73 -5.59
C VAL A 33 10.24 -2.00 -4.91
N PRO A 34 11.58 -2.24 -4.90
CA PRO A 34 12.11 -3.40 -4.17
C PRO A 34 12.06 -3.13 -2.66
N ARG A 35 11.62 -4.13 -1.91
CA ARG A 35 11.61 -4.11 -0.45
C ARG A 35 10.95 -2.87 0.16
N PRO A 36 9.69 -2.60 -0.18
CA PRO A 36 9.01 -1.46 0.44
C PRO A 36 8.81 -1.71 1.93
N SER A 37 9.02 -0.69 2.75
CA SER A 37 8.76 -0.79 4.18
C SER A 37 7.38 -0.21 4.48
N LEU A 38 6.83 -0.58 5.65
CA LEU A 38 5.55 -0.05 6.08
C LEU A 38 5.61 1.48 6.22
N ASP A 39 6.71 2.00 6.74
CA ASP A 39 6.88 3.45 6.88
C ASP A 39 6.86 4.14 5.53
N GLN A 40 7.53 3.58 4.53
CA GLN A 40 7.52 4.15 3.18
C GLN A 40 6.13 4.18 2.60
N ILE A 41 5.37 3.09 2.78
CA ILE A 41 4.01 3.01 2.27
C ILE A 41 3.11 4.02 2.99
N ALA A 42 3.25 4.17 4.30
CA ALA A 42 2.48 5.16 5.05
C ALA A 42 2.80 6.58 4.57
N MET A 43 4.06 6.88 4.32
CA MET A 43 4.46 8.20 3.81
C MET A 43 3.91 8.44 2.41
N ALA A 44 3.94 7.42 1.55
CA ALA A 44 3.39 7.53 0.20
C ALA A 44 1.89 7.76 0.24
N ALA A 45 1.18 7.05 1.12
CA ALA A 45 -0.26 7.23 1.28
C ALA A 45 -0.57 8.65 1.78
N ARG A 46 0.19 9.13 2.74
CA ARG A 46 0.00 10.49 3.25
C ARG A 46 0.27 11.53 2.16
N SER A 47 1.29 11.30 1.37
CA SER A 47 1.63 12.16 0.23
C SER A 47 0.48 12.22 -0.78
N ALA A 48 -0.29 11.14 -0.89
CA ALA A 48 -1.45 11.09 -1.78
C ALA A 48 -2.71 11.71 -1.16
N GLY A 49 -2.62 12.18 0.09
CA GLY A 49 -3.73 12.85 0.77
C GLY A 49 -4.48 11.99 1.78
N ILE A 50 -4.09 10.73 1.93
CA ILE A 50 -4.74 9.82 2.88
C ILE A 50 -4.20 10.11 4.28
N THR A 51 -5.08 10.49 5.21
CA THR A 51 -4.65 10.85 6.57
C THR A 51 -5.20 9.90 7.63
N LYS A 52 -6.31 9.22 7.36
CA LYS A 52 -6.93 8.33 8.33
C LYS A 52 -6.39 6.93 8.15
N MET A 53 -5.29 6.65 8.85
CA MET A 53 -4.60 5.37 8.70
C MET A 53 -3.98 4.91 10.01
N ARG A 54 -3.77 3.59 10.11
CA ARG A 54 -3.13 2.97 11.26
C ARG A 54 -2.13 1.91 10.76
N ARG A 55 -0.98 1.85 11.41
CA ARG A 55 0.03 0.85 11.09
C ARG A 55 -0.13 -0.38 11.97
N ASP A 56 0.04 -1.55 11.38
CA ASP A 56 0.04 -2.83 12.10
C ASP A 56 1.32 -3.55 11.69
N GLN A 57 2.38 -3.33 12.46
CA GLN A 57 3.73 -3.74 12.07
C GLN A 57 3.99 -5.23 12.23
N ASP A 58 3.21 -5.90 13.06
CA ASP A 58 3.42 -7.32 13.34
C ASP A 58 2.61 -8.25 12.45
N ALA A 59 1.78 -7.69 11.58
CA ALA A 59 0.91 -8.49 10.73
C ALA A 59 1.69 -9.16 9.61
N SER A 60 1.29 -10.39 9.26
CA SER A 60 1.85 -11.11 8.13
C SER A 60 0.76 -11.35 7.10
N HIS A 61 1.10 -11.17 5.82
CA HIS A 61 0.18 -11.50 4.74
C HIS A 61 -0.09 -13.00 4.74
N PRO A 62 -1.32 -13.44 4.46
CA PRO A 62 -1.64 -14.88 4.46
C PRO A 62 -0.75 -15.72 3.56
N LEU A 63 -0.24 -15.16 2.46
CA LEU A 63 0.67 -15.87 1.57
C LEU A 63 2.09 -15.93 2.10
N ARG A 64 2.41 -15.14 3.12
CA ARG A 64 3.75 -15.08 3.72
C ARG A 64 3.62 -15.00 5.24
N PRO A 65 3.10 -16.07 5.88
CA PRO A 65 2.74 -15.98 7.30
C PRO A 65 3.90 -15.76 8.26
N SER A 66 5.13 -15.99 7.84
CA SER A 66 6.30 -15.81 8.71
C SER A 66 7.00 -14.47 8.52
N SER A 67 6.60 -13.67 7.53
CA SER A 67 7.40 -12.50 7.14
C SER A 67 7.21 -11.29 8.03
N LYS A 68 6.06 -11.17 8.71
CA LYS A 68 5.72 -10.02 9.57
C LYS A 68 6.04 -8.70 8.88
N GLU A 69 5.64 -8.60 7.63
CA GLU A 69 5.96 -7.43 6.82
C GLU A 69 5.16 -6.18 7.22
N GLY A 70 4.07 -6.36 7.94
CA GLY A 70 3.21 -5.27 8.36
C GLY A 70 2.15 -4.91 7.33
N ARG A 71 1.14 -4.20 7.81
CA ARG A 71 0.05 -3.72 6.94
C ARG A 71 -0.37 -2.33 7.38
N LEU A 72 -0.90 -1.58 6.43
CA LEU A 72 -1.49 -0.27 6.68
C LEU A 72 -2.99 -0.41 6.58
N ILE A 73 -3.71 0.07 7.58
CA ILE A 73 -5.17 0.06 7.57
C ILE A 73 -5.63 1.50 7.38
N VAL A 74 -6.38 1.77 6.32
CA VAL A 74 -6.83 3.12 5.98
C VAL A 74 -8.35 3.15 5.91
N SER A 75 -8.92 4.33 6.12
CA SER A 75 -10.35 4.55 5.89
C SER A 75 -10.63 4.44 4.41
N THR A 76 -11.57 3.59 4.02
CA THR A 76 -11.92 3.42 2.61
C THR A 76 -12.42 4.73 2.00
N ASP A 77 -13.31 5.42 2.68
CA ASP A 77 -13.86 6.67 2.17
C ASP A 77 -12.78 7.74 2.01
N ASP A 78 -11.90 7.86 3.01
CA ASP A 78 -10.80 8.81 2.93
C ASP A 78 -9.85 8.47 1.78
N ALA A 79 -9.52 7.19 1.63
CA ALA A 79 -8.60 6.76 0.58
C ALA A 79 -9.17 7.02 -0.81
N LEU A 80 -10.44 6.70 -1.02
CA LEU A 80 -11.08 6.90 -2.32
C LEU A 80 -11.21 8.39 -2.65
N ALA A 81 -11.62 9.19 -1.66
CA ALA A 81 -11.82 10.62 -1.88
C ALA A 81 -10.49 11.35 -2.10
N SER A 82 -9.49 11.04 -1.27
CA SER A 82 -8.20 11.74 -1.32
C SER A 82 -7.44 11.47 -2.61
N THR A 83 -7.61 10.28 -3.18
CA THR A 83 -6.90 9.91 -4.41
C THR A 83 -7.79 10.03 -5.64
N SER A 84 -9.05 10.47 -5.47
CA SER A 84 -10.03 10.54 -6.55
C SER A 84 -10.18 9.20 -7.27
N SER A 85 -10.18 8.13 -6.50
CA SER A 85 -10.20 6.76 -7.02
C SER A 85 -11.59 6.16 -6.88
N ALA A 86 -11.93 5.26 -7.80
CA ALA A 86 -13.23 4.61 -7.80
C ALA A 86 -13.22 3.28 -7.02
N ASN A 87 -12.03 2.69 -6.82
CA ASN A 87 -11.92 1.39 -6.17
C ASN A 87 -10.53 1.21 -5.56
N LYS A 88 -10.35 0.08 -4.86
CA LYS A 88 -9.10 -0.21 -4.16
C LYS A 88 -7.91 -0.30 -5.11
N GLU A 89 -8.09 -0.92 -6.28
CA GLU A 89 -6.98 -1.07 -7.23
C GLU A 89 -6.45 0.30 -7.65
N ALA A 90 -7.32 1.26 -7.89
CA ALA A 90 -6.91 2.61 -8.26
C ALA A 90 -6.18 3.30 -7.11
N VAL A 91 -6.64 3.10 -5.86
CA VAL A 91 -5.96 3.65 -4.69
C VAL A 91 -4.55 3.07 -4.58
N LEU A 92 -4.41 1.76 -4.73
CA LEU A 92 -3.11 1.10 -4.65
C LEU A 92 -2.16 1.64 -5.72
N LYS A 93 -2.66 1.86 -6.93
CA LYS A 93 -1.84 2.39 -8.01
C LYS A 93 -1.32 3.79 -7.68
N VAL A 94 -2.17 4.65 -7.12
CA VAL A 94 -1.75 6.00 -6.74
C VAL A 94 -0.68 5.94 -5.66
N ILE A 95 -0.88 5.11 -4.64
CA ILE A 95 0.12 4.95 -3.57
C ILE A 95 1.44 4.43 -4.16
N GLY A 96 1.35 3.44 -5.05
CA GLY A 96 2.53 2.88 -5.69
C GLY A 96 3.31 3.91 -6.51
N GLN A 97 2.60 4.76 -7.25
CA GLN A 97 3.23 5.82 -8.01
C GLN A 97 3.95 6.81 -7.12
N ARG A 98 3.34 7.19 -5.99
CA ARG A 98 3.99 8.06 -5.02
C ARG A 98 5.21 7.41 -4.39
N LEU A 99 5.08 6.13 -4.07
CA LEU A 99 6.17 5.36 -3.50
C LEU A 99 7.36 5.30 -4.47
N LYS A 100 7.08 5.07 -5.74
CA LYS A 100 8.11 5.02 -6.78
C LYS A 100 8.81 6.36 -6.93
N ALA A 101 8.03 7.45 -6.92
CA ALA A 101 8.59 8.80 -7.01
C ALA A 101 9.49 9.11 -5.82
N MET A 102 9.08 8.72 -4.61
CA MET A 102 9.88 8.95 -3.41
C MET A 102 11.18 8.16 -3.47
N ALA A 103 11.13 6.93 -3.96
CA ALA A 103 12.33 6.11 -4.11
C ALA A 103 13.32 6.74 -5.10
N SER A 104 12.80 7.29 -6.19
CA SER A 104 13.65 7.96 -7.19
C SER A 104 14.31 9.20 -6.62
N GLU A 105 13.59 9.95 -5.79
CA GLU A 105 14.15 11.15 -5.17
C GLU A 105 15.29 10.82 -4.21
N ASN A 106 15.27 9.64 -3.62
CA ASN A 106 16.26 9.23 -2.64
C ASN A 106 17.45 8.50 -3.25
N GLU A 107 17.48 8.38 -4.55
CA GLU A 107 18.50 7.58 -5.23
C GLU A 107 19.77 8.33 -5.58
N ASP A 108 19.93 9.53 -5.17
CA ASP A 108 21.14 10.30 -5.51
C ASP A 108 22.41 9.73 -4.92
#